data_4d194ad30285e35ed286a83add17c5ba
#
_entry.id   4d194ad30285e35ed286a83add17c5ba
#
_cell.length_a   1.000
_cell.length_b   1.000
_cell.length_c   1.000
_cell.angle_alpha   90.00
_cell.angle_beta   90.00
_cell.angle_gamma   90.00
#
_symmetry.space_group_name_H-M   'P 1'
#
loop_
_entity.id
_entity.type
_entity.pdbx_description
1 polymer ?
#
loop_
_entity_poly.entity_id
_entity_poly.type
_entity_poly.pdbx_seq_one_letter_code
_entity_poly.pdbx_strand_id
1 'polypeptide(L)'
;MPRINSIFLIKVSIFFVLLLQSIHCQADVPRLMIADSLFNQRSYKEAMEIYEVNFKSGIYSTSMILKMAFIAEGIGDSERATLYLSKYYDLSPNPQTISKIKTLTGQAELAGYEVSDGMRFVLFLVEYKEIIVGGLTLFLIMSLIGLWSPRKKLNEGRFYGPSIVLIGLIFATNNFLNGPSTGLVTSSPTLIRSKPSAGGDFIELVEPGHRVTIKSSKDIWYEIEWKDQIAYIKKEDVTRL
;
A
#
# COMPACT_ATOMS: atom_id res chain seq x y z
N MET A 1 47.74 15.59 -13.23
CA MET A 1 46.26 15.68 -13.28
C MET A 1 45.75 14.34 -13.82
N PRO A 2 44.92 13.58 -13.09
CA PRO A 2 44.41 12.34 -13.61
C PRO A 2 43.32 12.65 -14.67
N ARG A 3 43.48 12.09 -15.86
CA ARG A 3 42.48 12.13 -16.92
C ARG A 3 41.23 11.38 -16.41
N ILE A 4 40.14 12.11 -16.17
CA ILE A 4 38.85 11.53 -15.86
C ILE A 4 38.38 10.78 -17.11
N ASN A 5 38.19 9.46 -17.00
CA ASN A 5 37.77 8.63 -18.11
C ASN A 5 36.37 9.12 -18.56
N SER A 6 36.26 9.61 -19.77
CA SER A 6 34.97 10.13 -20.34
C SER A 6 33.84 9.09 -20.29
N ILE A 7 34.18 7.80 -20.38
CA ILE A 7 33.24 6.68 -20.25
C ILE A 7 32.63 6.61 -18.83
N PHE A 8 33.39 6.96 -17.79
CA PHE A 8 32.90 6.99 -16.42
C PHE A 8 31.91 8.15 -16.21
N LEU A 9 32.20 9.33 -16.71
CA LEU A 9 31.32 10.49 -16.67
C LEU A 9 29.98 10.22 -17.39
N ILE A 10 30.04 9.53 -18.55
CA ILE A 10 28.85 9.12 -19.29
C ILE A 10 27.99 8.14 -18.48
N LYS A 11 28.61 7.12 -17.83
CA LYS A 11 27.90 6.14 -16.99
C LYS A 11 27.24 6.79 -15.76
N VAL A 12 27.94 7.71 -15.11
CA VAL A 12 27.40 8.49 -13.97
C VAL A 12 26.27 9.41 -14.42
N SER A 13 26.41 10.05 -15.57
CA SER A 13 25.35 10.90 -16.15
C SER A 13 24.09 10.10 -16.50
N ILE A 14 24.24 8.92 -17.12
CA ILE A 14 23.12 8.02 -17.43
C ILE A 14 22.43 7.54 -16.15
N PHE A 15 23.20 7.19 -15.11
CA PHE A 15 22.66 6.79 -13.82
C PHE A 15 21.87 7.96 -13.15
N PHE A 16 22.37 9.17 -13.24
CA PHE A 16 21.73 10.37 -12.70
C PHE A 16 20.43 10.74 -13.49
N VAL A 17 20.44 10.55 -14.81
CA VAL A 17 19.25 10.73 -15.65
C VAL A 17 18.18 9.68 -15.32
N LEU A 18 18.55 8.42 -15.07
CA LEU A 18 17.62 7.37 -14.63
C LEU A 18 17.05 7.64 -13.24
N LEU A 19 17.82 8.22 -12.32
CA LEU A 19 17.34 8.67 -11.01
C LEU A 19 16.35 9.84 -11.12
N LEU A 20 16.57 10.77 -12.04
CA LEU A 20 15.68 11.92 -12.26
C LEU A 20 14.33 11.53 -12.89
N GLN A 21 14.26 10.42 -13.61
CA GLN A 21 12.98 9.93 -14.17
C GLN A 21 12.01 9.39 -13.11
N SER A 22 12.46 9.10 -11.89
CA SER A 22 11.62 8.66 -10.79
C SER A 22 10.77 9.77 -10.13
N ILE A 23 10.89 11.03 -10.57
CA ILE A 23 10.23 12.21 -9.96
C ILE A 23 8.95 12.64 -10.71
N HIS A 24 8.37 11.77 -11.52
CA HIS A 24 7.16 12.11 -12.32
C HIS A 24 5.83 11.87 -11.59
N CYS A 25 5.74 12.09 -10.28
CA CYS A 25 4.49 12.00 -9.52
C CYS A 25 3.94 13.38 -9.09
N GLN A 26 3.86 14.36 -10.00
CA GLN A 26 3.36 15.69 -9.65
C GLN A 26 2.19 16.22 -10.51
N ALA A 27 1.61 15.41 -11.40
CA ALA A 27 0.57 15.92 -12.32
C ALA A 27 -0.83 16.04 -11.70
N ASP A 28 -1.11 15.42 -10.55
CA ASP A 28 -2.48 15.30 -10.00
C ASP A 28 -2.79 16.21 -8.79
N VAL A 29 -1.78 16.88 -8.23
CA VAL A 29 -1.98 17.84 -7.13
C VAL A 29 -3.01 18.94 -7.48
N PRO A 30 -3.02 19.55 -8.66
CA PRO A 30 -4.02 20.55 -9.02
C PRO A 30 -5.45 20.03 -9.05
N ARG A 31 -5.64 18.79 -9.53
CA ARG A 31 -6.98 18.15 -9.57
C ARG A 31 -7.52 17.86 -8.18
N LEU A 32 -6.65 17.40 -7.28
CA LEU A 32 -7.05 17.13 -5.90
C LEU A 32 -7.44 18.42 -5.16
N MET A 33 -6.72 19.52 -5.41
CA MET A 33 -7.07 20.84 -4.88
C MET A 33 -8.44 21.33 -5.39
N ILE A 34 -8.78 21.07 -6.66
CA ILE A 34 -10.09 21.37 -7.22
C ILE A 34 -11.17 20.55 -6.51
N ALA A 35 -10.96 19.24 -6.34
CA ALA A 35 -11.89 18.38 -5.63
C ALA A 35 -12.11 18.84 -4.17
N ASP A 36 -11.04 19.24 -3.48
CA ASP A 36 -11.11 19.78 -2.12
C ASP A 36 -11.91 21.10 -2.06
N SER A 37 -11.71 21.96 -3.06
CA SER A 37 -12.50 23.20 -3.18
C SER A 37 -13.99 22.91 -3.38
N LEU A 38 -14.32 21.99 -4.29
CA LEU A 38 -15.71 21.54 -4.54
C LEU A 38 -16.34 20.93 -3.29
N PHE A 39 -15.58 20.10 -2.55
CA PHE A 39 -16.05 19.55 -1.28
C PHE A 39 -16.39 20.63 -0.28
N ASN A 40 -15.55 21.65 -0.13
CA ASN A 40 -15.77 22.79 0.77
C ASN A 40 -16.96 23.64 0.34
N GLN A 41 -17.25 23.70 -0.96
CA GLN A 41 -18.42 24.37 -1.53
C GLN A 41 -19.71 23.50 -1.46
N ARG A 42 -19.61 22.27 -0.88
CA ARG A 42 -20.68 21.28 -0.79
C ARG A 42 -21.14 20.72 -2.15
N SER A 43 -20.38 20.92 -3.22
CA SER A 43 -20.57 20.27 -4.52
C SER A 43 -20.04 18.83 -4.45
N TYR A 44 -20.69 18.01 -3.61
CA TYR A 44 -20.19 16.68 -3.23
C TYR A 44 -20.13 15.71 -4.40
N LYS A 45 -21.06 15.79 -5.34
CA LYS A 45 -21.10 14.92 -6.51
C LYS A 45 -19.87 15.15 -7.41
N GLU A 46 -19.60 16.39 -7.74
CA GLU A 46 -18.47 16.79 -8.58
C GLU A 46 -17.13 16.50 -7.88
N ALA A 47 -17.05 16.74 -6.57
CA ALA A 47 -15.89 16.40 -5.77
C ALA A 47 -15.63 14.88 -5.81
N MET A 48 -16.68 14.06 -5.66
CA MET A 48 -16.57 12.60 -5.66
C MET A 48 -16.08 12.06 -6.99
N GLU A 49 -16.54 12.59 -8.13
CA GLU A 49 -16.09 12.18 -9.45
C GLU A 49 -14.57 12.35 -9.61
N ILE A 50 -14.03 13.47 -9.15
CA ILE A 50 -12.58 13.73 -9.20
C ILE A 50 -11.84 12.84 -8.22
N TYR A 51 -12.34 12.66 -7.00
CA TYR A 51 -11.73 11.77 -6.02
C TYR A 51 -11.68 10.32 -6.51
N GLU A 52 -12.76 9.80 -7.14
CA GLU A 52 -12.78 8.44 -7.67
C GLU A 52 -11.77 8.21 -8.79
N VAL A 53 -11.57 9.19 -9.67
CA VAL A 53 -10.54 9.12 -10.72
C VAL A 53 -9.15 8.99 -10.09
N ASN A 54 -8.84 9.83 -9.10
CA ASN A 54 -7.56 9.76 -8.40
C ASN A 54 -7.38 8.45 -7.62
N PHE A 55 -8.43 8.01 -6.94
CA PHE A 55 -8.41 6.75 -6.17
C PHE A 55 -8.16 5.53 -7.07
N LYS A 56 -8.83 5.45 -8.23
CA LYS A 56 -8.61 4.39 -9.23
C LYS A 56 -7.20 4.41 -9.84
N SER A 57 -6.60 5.58 -9.91
CA SER A 57 -5.20 5.76 -10.35
C SER A 57 -4.17 5.43 -9.27
N GLY A 58 -4.60 5.04 -8.07
CA GLY A 58 -3.73 4.76 -6.93
C GLY A 58 -3.20 6.03 -6.21
N ILE A 59 -3.74 7.20 -6.56
CA ILE A 59 -3.34 8.49 -6.00
C ILE A 59 -4.38 8.92 -4.97
N TYR A 60 -4.05 8.76 -3.70
CA TYR A 60 -4.98 9.11 -2.62
C TYR A 60 -4.24 9.55 -1.35
N SER A 61 -4.90 10.35 -0.56
CA SER A 61 -4.49 10.72 0.79
C SER A 61 -5.53 10.24 1.80
N THR A 62 -5.10 10.10 3.04
CA THR A 62 -5.99 9.76 4.17
C THR A 62 -7.19 10.71 4.26
N SER A 63 -6.94 12.02 4.09
CA SER A 63 -7.98 13.04 4.09
C SER A 63 -8.97 12.88 2.93
N MET A 64 -8.49 12.58 1.72
CA MET A 64 -9.32 12.35 0.54
C MET A 64 -10.27 11.17 0.78
N ILE A 65 -9.75 10.04 1.25
CA ILE A 65 -10.55 8.83 1.49
C ILE A 65 -11.63 9.09 2.54
N LEU A 66 -11.32 9.85 3.59
CA LEU A 66 -12.30 10.21 4.61
C LEU A 66 -13.43 11.10 4.05
N LYS A 67 -13.09 12.04 3.16
CA LYS A 67 -14.09 12.86 2.45
C LYS A 67 -14.97 12.00 1.52
N MET A 68 -14.37 11.02 0.83
CA MET A 68 -15.12 10.07 0.00
C MET A 68 -16.09 9.24 0.83
N ALA A 69 -15.66 8.74 1.99
CA ALA A 69 -16.53 8.02 2.92
C ALA A 69 -17.69 8.91 3.40
N PHE A 70 -17.42 10.16 3.76
CA PHE A 70 -18.42 11.13 4.17
C PHE A 70 -19.47 11.39 3.06
N ILE A 71 -19.02 11.57 1.81
CA ILE A 71 -19.94 11.78 0.68
C ILE A 71 -20.79 10.53 0.46
N ALA A 72 -20.18 9.35 0.42
CA ALA A 72 -20.89 8.08 0.20
C ALA A 72 -21.96 7.85 1.27
N GLU A 73 -21.64 8.09 2.54
CA GLU A 73 -22.61 8.02 3.63
C GLU A 73 -23.75 9.03 3.43
N GLY A 74 -23.42 10.28 3.06
CA GLY A 74 -24.40 11.36 2.86
C GLY A 74 -25.42 11.07 1.75
N ILE A 75 -25.05 10.28 0.74
CA ILE A 75 -25.97 9.83 -0.33
C ILE A 75 -26.63 8.48 0.00
N GLY A 76 -26.39 7.90 1.18
CA GLY A 76 -26.97 6.63 1.62
C GLY A 76 -26.30 5.38 1.05
N ASP A 77 -25.12 5.50 0.41
CA ASP A 77 -24.36 4.39 -0.13
C ASP A 77 -23.44 3.80 0.96
N SER A 78 -24.05 2.98 1.81
CA SER A 78 -23.35 2.36 2.94
C SER A 78 -22.23 1.41 2.50
N GLU A 79 -22.35 0.77 1.33
CA GLU A 79 -21.34 -0.13 0.79
C GLU A 79 -20.06 0.64 0.44
N ARG A 80 -20.16 1.69 -0.37
CA ARG A 80 -19.01 2.54 -0.70
C ARG A 80 -18.45 3.26 0.52
N ALA A 81 -19.30 3.73 1.43
CA ALA A 81 -18.87 4.35 2.67
C ALA A 81 -18.02 3.37 3.50
N THR A 82 -18.48 2.12 3.64
CA THR A 82 -17.74 1.05 4.34
C THR A 82 -16.42 0.73 3.65
N LEU A 83 -16.40 0.67 2.30
CA LEU A 83 -15.18 0.44 1.53
C LEU A 83 -14.13 1.53 1.79
N TYR A 84 -14.54 2.80 1.70
CA TYR A 84 -13.60 3.91 1.94
C TYR A 84 -13.16 4.00 3.40
N LEU A 85 -14.03 3.71 4.37
CA LEU A 85 -13.63 3.65 5.77
C LEU A 85 -12.66 2.49 6.05
N SER A 86 -12.86 1.33 5.41
CA SER A 86 -11.93 0.20 5.54
C SER A 86 -10.56 0.54 4.93
N LYS A 87 -10.54 1.25 3.80
CA LYS A 87 -9.30 1.77 3.21
C LYS A 87 -8.64 2.85 4.08
N TYR A 88 -9.45 3.73 4.67
CA TYR A 88 -8.96 4.71 5.63
C TYR A 88 -8.31 4.02 6.84
N TYR A 89 -8.91 2.95 7.34
CA TYR A 89 -8.37 2.17 8.45
C TYR A 89 -7.00 1.53 8.12
N ASP A 90 -6.77 1.13 6.86
CA ASP A 90 -5.45 0.65 6.42
C ASP A 90 -4.35 1.70 6.58
N LEU A 91 -4.70 2.95 6.31
CA LEU A 91 -3.76 4.08 6.37
C LEU A 91 -3.62 4.67 7.77
N SER A 92 -4.69 4.62 8.55
CA SER A 92 -4.77 5.24 9.89
C SER A 92 -5.67 4.39 10.80
N PRO A 93 -5.14 3.31 11.38
CA PRO A 93 -5.89 2.44 12.28
C PRO A 93 -6.46 3.23 13.47
N ASN A 94 -7.79 3.31 13.56
CA ASN A 94 -8.50 4.04 14.60
C ASN A 94 -9.75 3.26 15.04
N PRO A 95 -9.95 3.00 16.34
CA PRO A 95 -11.15 2.34 16.86
C PRO A 95 -12.46 3.03 16.49
N GLN A 96 -12.48 4.36 16.34
CA GLN A 96 -13.66 5.11 15.92
C GLN A 96 -14.10 4.72 14.50
N THR A 97 -13.16 4.44 13.60
CA THR A 97 -13.46 3.96 12.25
C THR A 97 -14.17 2.62 12.28
N ILE A 98 -13.73 1.70 13.14
CA ILE A 98 -14.39 0.39 13.32
C ILE A 98 -15.81 0.57 13.83
N SER A 99 -15.99 1.44 14.83
CA SER A 99 -17.34 1.75 15.36
C SER A 99 -18.25 2.31 14.26
N LYS A 100 -17.73 3.16 13.39
CA LYS A 100 -18.48 3.71 12.27
C LYS A 100 -18.87 2.64 11.24
N ILE A 101 -17.94 1.75 10.91
CA ILE A 101 -18.21 0.60 10.01
C ILE A 101 -19.29 -0.30 10.61
N LYS A 102 -19.23 -0.62 11.89
CA LYS A 102 -20.27 -1.37 12.60
C LYS A 102 -21.65 -0.73 12.44
N THR A 103 -21.72 0.58 12.60
CA THR A 103 -22.98 1.34 12.44
C THR A 103 -23.52 1.26 11.02
N LEU A 104 -22.66 1.39 10.00
CA LEU A 104 -23.05 1.35 8.60
C LEU A 104 -23.50 -0.03 8.13
N THR A 105 -22.84 -1.08 8.64
CA THR A 105 -23.12 -2.48 8.25
C THR A 105 -24.18 -3.14 9.14
N GLY A 106 -24.52 -2.54 10.29
CA GLY A 106 -25.39 -3.14 11.28
C GLY A 106 -24.76 -4.33 12.04
N GLN A 107 -23.44 -4.54 11.90
CA GLN A 107 -22.74 -5.66 12.52
C GLN A 107 -22.32 -5.32 13.95
N ALA A 108 -22.60 -6.22 14.89
CA ALA A 108 -22.16 -6.10 16.29
C ALA A 108 -20.65 -6.35 16.42
N GLU A 109 -20.15 -7.32 15.66
CA GLU A 109 -18.73 -7.72 15.65
C GLU A 109 -18.19 -7.73 14.22
N LEU A 110 -16.97 -7.23 14.07
CA LEU A 110 -16.25 -7.22 12.79
C LEU A 110 -14.91 -7.94 12.97
N ALA A 111 -14.65 -8.95 12.15
CA ALA A 111 -13.35 -9.63 12.10
C ALA A 111 -12.37 -8.89 11.19
N GLY A 112 -11.07 -9.10 11.42
CA GLY A 112 -9.98 -8.64 10.56
C GLY A 112 -9.53 -7.20 10.80
N TYR A 113 -10.02 -6.53 11.84
CA TYR A 113 -9.59 -5.19 12.24
C TYR A 113 -8.59 -5.20 13.41
N GLU A 114 -8.22 -6.36 13.89
CA GLU A 114 -7.19 -6.50 14.90
C GLU A 114 -5.82 -6.35 14.25
N VAL A 115 -5.02 -5.43 14.76
CA VAL A 115 -3.65 -5.19 14.28
C VAL A 115 -2.70 -5.64 15.36
N SER A 116 -2.00 -6.75 15.12
CA SER A 116 -0.95 -7.22 16.02
C SER A 116 0.22 -6.24 16.08
N ASP A 117 1.00 -6.28 17.17
CA ASP A 117 2.18 -5.39 17.30
C ASP A 117 3.22 -5.63 16.20
N GLY A 118 3.38 -6.89 15.76
CA GLY A 118 4.22 -7.21 14.62
C GLY A 118 3.72 -6.56 13.32
N MET A 119 2.42 -6.57 13.10
CA MET A 119 1.80 -5.92 11.94
C MET A 119 1.99 -4.40 11.99
N ARG A 120 1.82 -3.78 13.16
CA ARG A 120 2.09 -2.34 13.34
C ARG A 120 3.51 -1.97 12.96
N PHE A 121 4.49 -2.80 13.35
CA PHE A 121 5.89 -2.58 12.98
C PHE A 121 6.10 -2.71 11.46
N VAL A 122 5.50 -3.70 10.80
CA VAL A 122 5.57 -3.83 9.33
C VAL A 122 4.93 -2.62 8.65
N LEU A 123 3.75 -2.19 9.08
CA LEU A 123 3.08 -1.00 8.53
C LEU A 123 3.93 0.26 8.69
N PHE A 124 4.58 0.44 9.85
CA PHE A 124 5.52 1.52 10.09
C PHE A 124 6.69 1.48 9.08
N LEU A 125 7.30 0.31 8.87
CA LEU A 125 8.37 0.19 7.87
C LEU A 125 7.90 0.48 6.45
N VAL A 126 6.68 0.07 6.10
CA VAL A 126 6.08 0.34 4.78
C VAL A 126 5.81 1.84 4.61
N GLU A 127 5.30 2.51 5.64
CA GLU A 127 5.07 3.96 5.62
C GLU A 127 6.36 4.75 5.38
N TYR A 128 7.46 4.35 6.04
CA TYR A 128 8.77 5.01 5.90
C TYR A 128 9.65 4.42 4.79
N LYS A 129 9.12 3.52 3.94
CA LYS A 129 9.86 2.81 2.90
C LYS A 129 10.68 3.76 2.01
N GLU A 130 10.08 4.84 1.53
CA GLU A 130 10.74 5.80 0.65
C GLU A 130 11.93 6.51 1.35
N ILE A 131 11.77 6.84 2.62
CA ILE A 131 12.84 7.45 3.43
C ILE A 131 13.96 6.45 3.67
N ILE A 132 13.61 5.18 3.97
CA ILE A 132 14.58 4.10 4.16
C ILE A 132 15.38 3.87 2.87
N VAL A 133 14.70 3.75 1.73
CA VAL A 133 15.34 3.57 0.41
C VAL A 133 16.21 4.78 0.07
N GLY A 134 15.73 6.00 0.31
CA GLY A 134 16.49 7.23 0.11
C GLY A 134 17.77 7.27 0.94
N GLY A 135 17.68 6.93 2.22
CA GLY A 135 18.83 6.82 3.13
C GLY A 135 19.85 5.77 2.68
N LEU A 136 19.37 4.56 2.35
CA LEU A 136 20.25 3.49 1.84
C LEU A 136 20.93 3.89 0.52
N THR A 137 20.22 4.58 -0.36
CA THR A 137 20.78 5.08 -1.63
C THR A 137 21.84 6.15 -1.38
N LEU A 138 21.64 7.05 -0.41
CA LEU A 138 22.65 8.03 -0.02
C LEU A 138 23.93 7.34 0.52
N PHE A 139 23.78 6.34 1.39
CA PHE A 139 24.90 5.54 1.89
C PHE A 139 25.62 4.79 0.76
N LEU A 140 24.90 4.26 -0.23
CA LEU A 140 25.49 3.62 -1.40
C LEU A 140 26.34 4.62 -2.20
N ILE A 141 25.84 5.82 -2.45
CA ILE A 141 26.59 6.88 -3.16
C ILE A 141 27.86 7.24 -2.39
N MET A 142 27.79 7.42 -1.09
CA MET A 142 28.97 7.70 -0.24
C MET A 142 29.97 6.55 -0.28
N SER A 143 29.53 5.29 -0.25
CA SER A 143 30.37 4.10 -0.36
C SER A 143 31.10 4.07 -1.72
N LEU A 144 30.40 4.37 -2.81
CA LEU A 144 30.98 4.43 -4.16
C LEU A 144 32.00 5.57 -4.32
N ILE A 145 31.73 6.74 -3.73
CA ILE A 145 32.71 7.87 -3.70
C ILE A 145 33.95 7.46 -2.91
N GLY A 146 33.79 6.75 -1.78
CA GLY A 146 34.91 6.22 -1.00
C GLY A 146 35.80 5.27 -1.78
N LEU A 147 35.24 4.46 -2.69
CA LEU A 147 36.04 3.58 -3.59
C LEU A 147 36.88 4.36 -4.59
N TRP A 148 36.49 5.59 -4.93
CA TRP A 148 37.22 6.41 -5.90
C TRP A 148 38.39 7.19 -5.28
N SER A 149 38.53 7.19 -3.97
CA SER A 149 39.62 7.84 -3.28
C SER A 149 40.93 7.11 -3.58
N PRO A 150 42.05 7.82 -3.97
CA PRO A 150 43.28 7.24 -4.49
C PRO A 150 44.17 6.59 -3.41
N ARG A 151 43.62 6.03 -2.35
CA ARG A 151 44.36 5.34 -1.28
C ARG A 151 44.81 3.95 -1.74
N LYS A 152 45.92 3.91 -2.43
CA LYS A 152 46.54 2.78 -3.15
C LYS A 152 46.99 1.56 -2.33
N LYS A 153 46.52 1.28 -1.13
CA LYS A 153 47.09 0.16 -0.32
C LYS A 153 46.06 -0.73 0.39
N LEU A 154 44.83 -0.79 -0.03
CA LEU A 154 43.87 -1.68 0.62
C LEU A 154 43.38 -2.76 -0.36
N ASN A 155 43.36 -4.00 0.11
CA ASN A 155 42.92 -5.20 -0.61
C ASN A 155 41.60 -4.93 -1.37
N GLU A 156 41.68 -4.86 -2.70
CA GLU A 156 40.59 -4.35 -3.58
C GLU A 156 39.23 -5.03 -3.37
N GLY A 157 39.21 -6.33 -3.04
CA GLY A 157 37.95 -7.06 -2.84
C GLY A 157 37.16 -6.68 -1.59
N ARG A 158 37.79 -6.10 -0.57
CA ARG A 158 37.17 -5.81 0.73
C ARG A 158 36.30 -4.54 0.70
N PHE A 159 36.53 -3.67 -0.26
CA PHE A 159 35.83 -2.40 -0.38
C PHE A 159 34.51 -2.47 -1.15
N TYR A 160 34.32 -3.46 -2.04
CA TYR A 160 33.06 -3.66 -2.77
C TYR A 160 31.96 -4.30 -1.91
N GLY A 161 32.34 -5.00 -0.83
CA GLY A 161 31.39 -5.68 0.06
C GLY A 161 30.25 -4.78 0.56
N PRO A 162 30.52 -3.63 1.18
CA PRO A 162 29.47 -2.72 1.66
C PRO A 162 28.53 -2.25 0.56
N SER A 163 29.06 -1.93 -0.63
CA SER A 163 28.22 -1.49 -1.76
C SER A 163 27.29 -2.60 -2.26
N ILE A 164 27.77 -3.84 -2.31
CA ILE A 164 26.97 -5.01 -2.72
C ILE A 164 25.85 -5.26 -1.69
N VAL A 165 26.18 -5.19 -0.39
CA VAL A 165 25.18 -5.35 0.69
C VAL A 165 24.12 -4.25 0.61
N LEU A 166 24.51 -2.99 0.39
CA LEU A 166 23.56 -1.88 0.26
C LEU A 166 22.64 -2.05 -0.94
N ILE A 167 23.17 -2.49 -2.09
CA ILE A 167 22.35 -2.81 -3.27
C ILE A 167 21.35 -3.92 -2.94
N GLY A 168 21.77 -4.98 -2.26
CA GLY A 168 20.91 -6.07 -1.83
C GLY A 168 19.81 -5.59 -0.87
N LEU A 169 20.16 -4.71 0.08
CA LEU A 169 19.18 -4.12 1.01
C LEU A 169 18.16 -3.21 0.30
N ILE A 170 18.61 -2.36 -0.63
CA ILE A 170 17.71 -1.51 -1.44
C ILE A 170 16.77 -2.39 -2.25
N PHE A 171 17.31 -3.44 -2.90
CA PHE A 171 16.49 -4.38 -3.66
C PHE A 171 15.47 -5.10 -2.76
N ALA A 172 15.90 -5.60 -1.61
CA ALA A 172 15.04 -6.30 -0.67
C ALA A 172 13.93 -5.37 -0.13
N THR A 173 14.29 -4.15 0.29
CA THR A 173 13.32 -3.17 0.78
C THR A 173 12.30 -2.82 -0.31
N ASN A 174 12.74 -2.66 -1.55
CA ASN A 174 11.84 -2.25 -2.63
C ASN A 174 10.88 -3.37 -3.06
N ASN A 175 11.33 -4.63 -3.05
CA ASN A 175 10.56 -5.76 -3.58
C ASN A 175 9.79 -6.54 -2.50
N PHE A 176 10.29 -6.64 -1.27
CA PHE A 176 9.71 -7.47 -0.22
C PHE A 176 9.01 -6.68 0.88
N LEU A 177 9.35 -5.41 1.05
CA LEU A 177 8.67 -4.56 2.04
C LEU A 177 7.39 -4.00 1.44
N ASN A 178 6.32 -4.78 1.50
CA ASN A 178 4.99 -4.41 1.06
C ASN A 178 4.00 -4.63 2.20
N GLY A 179 2.97 -3.79 2.26
CA GLY A 179 1.87 -3.98 3.20
C GLY A 179 1.09 -5.26 2.90
N PRO A 180 0.36 -5.79 3.88
CA PRO A 180 -0.51 -6.94 3.67
C PRO A 180 -1.57 -6.59 2.61
N SER A 181 -1.84 -7.53 1.72
CA SER A 181 -2.98 -7.41 0.81
C SER A 181 -4.25 -7.68 1.59
N THR A 182 -5.13 -6.69 1.68
CA THR A 182 -6.37 -6.79 2.42
C THR A 182 -7.57 -6.68 1.49
N GLY A 183 -8.70 -7.22 1.92
CA GLY A 183 -9.97 -7.12 1.22
C GLY A 183 -11.12 -6.93 2.19
N LEU A 184 -12.16 -6.27 1.72
CA LEU A 184 -13.42 -6.07 2.41
C LEU A 184 -14.45 -7.05 1.84
N VAL A 185 -15.14 -7.77 2.68
CA VAL A 185 -16.32 -8.56 2.29
C VAL A 185 -17.45 -7.61 1.95
N THR A 186 -17.96 -7.69 0.72
CA THR A 186 -19.00 -6.78 0.20
C THR A 186 -20.29 -7.48 -0.15
N SER A 187 -20.26 -8.77 -0.43
CA SER A 187 -21.48 -9.55 -0.76
C SER A 187 -22.17 -10.10 0.50
N SER A 188 -23.48 -10.27 0.43
CA SER A 188 -24.30 -10.86 1.49
C SER A 188 -25.24 -11.93 0.91
N PRO A 189 -25.23 -13.13 1.44
CA PRO A 189 -24.27 -13.70 2.40
C PRO A 189 -23.03 -14.25 1.69
N THR A 190 -21.86 -14.18 2.33
CA THR A 190 -20.59 -14.70 1.81
C THR A 190 -20.18 -15.98 2.52
N LEU A 191 -19.77 -16.99 1.73
CA LEU A 191 -19.35 -18.29 2.25
C LEU A 191 -17.83 -18.40 2.37
N ILE A 192 -17.35 -18.66 3.58
CA ILE A 192 -15.94 -19.02 3.84
C ILE A 192 -15.81 -20.53 3.84
N ARG A 193 -14.82 -21.08 3.12
CA ARG A 193 -14.62 -22.50 2.89
C ARG A 193 -13.21 -22.97 3.26
N SER A 194 -13.05 -24.27 3.55
CA SER A 194 -11.77 -24.90 3.86
C SER A 194 -10.88 -25.15 2.61
N LYS A 195 -11.47 -25.18 1.41
CA LYS A 195 -10.78 -25.47 0.15
C LYS A 195 -11.28 -24.56 -0.97
N PRO A 196 -10.44 -24.25 -1.99
CA PRO A 196 -10.81 -23.41 -3.12
C PRO A 196 -11.68 -24.19 -4.13
N SER A 197 -12.82 -24.69 -3.67
CA SER A 197 -13.78 -25.43 -4.50
C SER A 197 -15.19 -25.34 -3.95
N ALA A 198 -16.18 -25.53 -4.80
CA ALA A 198 -17.58 -25.59 -4.39
C ALA A 198 -17.87 -26.76 -3.41
N GLY A 199 -17.07 -27.81 -3.46
CA GLY A 199 -17.14 -28.97 -2.54
C GLY A 199 -16.27 -28.86 -1.30
N GLY A 200 -15.63 -27.71 -1.05
CA GLY A 200 -14.90 -27.46 0.21
C GLY A 200 -15.86 -27.40 1.39
N ASP A 201 -15.41 -27.87 2.56
CA ASP A 201 -16.23 -27.82 3.76
C ASP A 201 -16.58 -26.38 4.11
N PHE A 202 -17.79 -26.18 4.58
CA PHE A 202 -18.26 -24.90 5.07
C PHE A 202 -17.59 -24.57 6.41
N ILE A 203 -17.01 -23.37 6.51
CA ILE A 203 -16.44 -22.88 7.75
C ILE A 203 -17.41 -21.90 8.41
N GLU A 204 -17.77 -20.83 7.70
CA GLU A 204 -18.61 -19.78 8.26
C GLU A 204 -19.36 -19.01 7.15
N LEU A 205 -20.53 -18.48 7.52
CA LEU A 205 -21.27 -17.51 6.72
C LEU A 205 -21.02 -16.11 7.29
N VAL A 206 -20.57 -15.22 6.46
CA VAL A 206 -20.22 -13.86 6.90
C VAL A 206 -21.01 -12.81 6.11
N GLU A 207 -21.33 -11.74 6.79
CA GLU A 207 -22.02 -10.59 6.25
C GLU A 207 -21.00 -9.52 5.79
N PRO A 208 -21.42 -8.49 5.02
CA PRO A 208 -20.54 -7.41 4.60
C PRO A 208 -19.92 -6.65 5.77
N GLY A 209 -18.72 -6.09 5.54
CA GLY A 209 -18.03 -5.27 6.53
C GLY A 209 -16.85 -5.98 7.19
N HIS A 210 -16.78 -7.31 7.14
CA HIS A 210 -15.62 -8.05 7.62
C HIS A 210 -14.41 -7.81 6.71
N ARG A 211 -13.23 -7.72 7.32
CA ARG A 211 -11.97 -7.54 6.62
C ARG A 211 -11.20 -8.85 6.61
N VAL A 212 -10.55 -9.14 5.50
CA VAL A 212 -9.76 -10.37 5.33
C VAL A 212 -8.35 -10.02 4.87
N THR A 213 -7.36 -10.78 5.33
CA THR A 213 -5.99 -10.71 4.83
C THR A 213 -5.83 -11.71 3.70
N ILE A 214 -5.53 -11.23 2.50
CA ILE A 214 -5.35 -12.05 1.30
C ILE A 214 -3.91 -12.54 1.26
N LYS A 215 -3.71 -13.85 1.32
CA LYS A 215 -2.40 -14.51 1.25
C LYS A 215 -2.02 -14.84 -0.20
N SER A 216 -2.96 -15.39 -0.96
CA SER A 216 -2.75 -15.76 -2.35
C SER A 216 -4.05 -15.68 -3.16
N SER A 217 -3.91 -15.85 -4.48
CA SER A 217 -5.02 -15.81 -5.44
C SER A 217 -4.96 -17.05 -6.33
N LYS A 218 -6.03 -17.84 -6.35
CA LYS A 218 -6.13 -19.06 -7.14
C LYS A 218 -7.47 -19.13 -7.88
N ASP A 219 -7.44 -19.07 -9.19
CA ASP A 219 -8.64 -19.03 -10.04
C ASP A 219 -9.64 -17.96 -9.58
N ILE A 220 -10.85 -18.37 -9.21
CA ILE A 220 -11.93 -17.52 -8.69
C ILE A 220 -11.89 -17.34 -7.17
N TRP A 221 -10.87 -17.87 -6.50
CA TRP A 221 -10.75 -17.85 -5.05
C TRP A 221 -9.60 -16.97 -4.58
N TYR A 222 -9.80 -16.30 -3.44
CA TYR A 222 -8.73 -15.81 -2.59
C TYR A 222 -8.48 -16.79 -1.45
N GLU A 223 -7.21 -17.10 -1.21
CA GLU A 223 -6.75 -17.70 0.03
C GLU A 223 -6.58 -16.60 1.05
N ILE A 224 -7.27 -16.74 2.16
CA ILE A 224 -7.34 -15.73 3.21
C ILE A 224 -6.92 -16.31 4.55
N GLU A 225 -6.49 -15.44 5.45
CA GLU A 225 -6.41 -15.76 6.87
C GLU A 225 -7.72 -15.35 7.54
N TRP A 226 -8.37 -16.32 8.16
CA TRP A 226 -9.63 -16.14 8.85
C TRP A 226 -9.58 -16.80 10.22
N LYS A 227 -9.66 -15.99 11.30
CA LYS A 227 -9.60 -16.47 12.70
C LYS A 227 -8.41 -17.43 12.92
N ASP A 228 -7.21 -16.99 12.52
CA ASP A 228 -5.92 -17.70 12.65
C ASP A 228 -5.81 -19.02 11.84
N GLN A 229 -6.68 -19.23 10.87
CA GLN A 229 -6.61 -20.39 9.97
C GLN A 229 -6.67 -19.97 8.50
N ILE A 230 -6.12 -20.83 7.63
CA ILE A 230 -6.22 -20.66 6.18
C ILE A 230 -7.61 -21.04 5.72
N ALA A 231 -8.25 -20.15 4.99
CA ALA A 231 -9.58 -20.34 4.43
C ALA A 231 -9.67 -19.78 3.01
N TYR A 232 -10.78 -19.99 2.35
CA TYR A 232 -10.99 -19.57 0.96
C TYR A 232 -12.32 -18.84 0.83
N ILE A 233 -12.29 -17.73 0.08
CA ILE A 233 -13.44 -16.90 -0.22
C ILE A 233 -13.45 -16.60 -1.72
N LYS A 234 -14.61 -16.44 -2.33
CA LYS A 234 -14.69 -16.08 -3.74
C LYS A 234 -14.24 -14.64 -3.97
N LYS A 235 -13.58 -14.41 -5.10
CA LYS A 235 -13.11 -13.06 -5.49
C LYS A 235 -14.24 -12.08 -5.71
N GLU A 236 -15.39 -12.56 -6.21
CA GLU A 236 -16.58 -11.72 -6.43
C GLU A 236 -17.21 -11.19 -5.14
N ASP A 237 -16.95 -11.86 -4.00
CA ASP A 237 -17.51 -11.49 -2.70
C ASP A 237 -16.60 -10.52 -1.91
N VAL A 238 -15.42 -10.18 -2.47
CA VAL A 238 -14.40 -9.39 -1.77
C VAL A 238 -13.87 -8.27 -2.67
N THR A 239 -13.97 -7.07 -2.21
CA THR A 239 -13.31 -5.91 -2.82
C THR A 239 -11.93 -5.70 -2.19
N ARG A 240 -10.87 -5.67 -3.01
CA ARG A 240 -9.50 -5.39 -2.51
C ARG A 240 -9.40 -3.94 -2.05
N LEU A 241 -8.68 -3.75 -0.93
CA LEU A 241 -8.45 -2.45 -0.32
C LEU A 241 -7.14 -1.78 -0.80
#